data_bab9b6a5865f29e71839f6f37d506376
#
_entry.id   bab9b6a5865f29e71839f6f37d506376
#
_cell.length_a   1.000
_cell.length_b   1.000
_cell.length_c   1.000
_cell.angle_alpha   90.00
_cell.angle_beta   90.00
_cell.angle_gamma   90.00
#
_symmetry.space_group_name_H-M   'P 1'
#
loop_
_entity.id
_entity.type
_entity.pdbx_description
1 polymer ?
#
loop_
_entity_poly.entity_id
_entity_poly.type
_entity_poly.pdbx_seq_one_letter_code
_entity_poly.pdbx_strand_id
1 'polypeptide(L)'
;MKNVQNDLKVFEFGQAAVLPSFEEKITNKPYILYGPHNDMPQRNIDMFNYSSVNRACLKAVINGIVGKDMLINGEEAYTLVNSKETLYDLYKKVATDFAIHGGFAINTVKRRDGEGLASLYHMDFSKIRSGKVNEFDYVKDYYYSSDWLHANKYKPVEIPAFDMNDDSDSQVYYSFPYQPNQKYYPIPSYIAGAVPIQIDIEVMNFELNNIQNSYTPSMFISLNNGVPGVEEREEIYRNLEEKYSSTNNAGKLFLNFSDSKENEPTISPITPNNAPDLFNNLNEIVQTKILQSHGITRPDLLSIKTAGSLGDRNEIILGYAHFINATIKPLQSYLVREFEKLLFFMTGEVQKIEIVQNELVDAEENIEEGIDNITKELVNNE
;
A
#
# COMPACT_ATOMS: atom_id res chain seq x y z
N MET A 1 42.96 -46.80 2.42
CA MET A 1 42.36 -45.59 3.03
C MET A 1 41.75 -44.78 1.90
N LYS A 2 40.43 -44.80 1.73
CA LYS A 2 39.71 -43.92 0.76
C LYS A 2 39.52 -42.56 1.43
N ASN A 3 40.08 -41.53 0.84
CA ASN A 3 39.82 -40.16 1.26
C ASN A 3 38.30 -39.87 1.08
N VAL A 4 37.60 -39.75 2.18
CA VAL A 4 36.24 -39.17 2.19
C VAL A 4 36.44 -37.67 2.07
N GLN A 5 36.24 -37.14 0.87
CA GLN A 5 36.11 -35.71 0.67
C GLN A 5 34.76 -35.32 1.27
N ASN A 6 34.78 -34.63 2.38
CA ASN A 6 33.60 -33.99 2.95
C ASN A 6 33.27 -32.75 2.08
N ASP A 7 32.46 -32.95 1.07
CA ASP A 7 31.88 -31.83 0.34
C ASP A 7 30.78 -31.20 1.21
N LEU A 8 31.13 -30.13 1.91
CA LEU A 8 30.16 -29.28 2.59
C LEU A 8 29.35 -28.53 1.52
N LYS A 9 28.13 -28.98 1.24
CA LYS A 9 27.22 -28.23 0.39
C LYS A 9 26.50 -27.19 1.25
N VAL A 10 26.85 -25.93 1.07
CA VAL A 10 26.09 -24.80 1.63
C VAL A 10 24.90 -24.58 0.74
N PHE A 11 23.70 -24.74 1.29
CA PHE A 11 22.45 -24.34 0.61
C PHE A 11 22.08 -22.95 1.10
N GLU A 12 22.10 -21.98 0.20
CA GLU A 12 21.55 -20.66 0.48
C GLU A 12 20.03 -20.71 0.32
N PHE A 13 19.31 -20.59 1.44
CA PHE A 13 17.86 -20.46 1.47
C PHE A 13 17.54 -19.00 1.69
N GLY A 14 17.20 -18.29 0.62
CA GLY A 14 16.74 -16.91 0.69
C GLY A 14 16.79 -16.25 -0.68
N GLN A 15 15.71 -15.65 -1.09
CA GLN A 15 15.74 -14.68 -2.18
C GLN A 15 16.24 -13.35 -1.60
N ALA A 16 17.20 -12.71 -2.27
CA ALA A 16 17.57 -11.34 -1.94
C ALA A 16 16.33 -10.46 -1.97
N ALA A 17 16.14 -9.65 -0.94
CA ALA A 17 15.05 -8.67 -0.92
C ALA A 17 15.18 -7.75 -2.14
N VAL A 18 14.19 -7.77 -3.01
CA VAL A 18 14.16 -6.90 -4.19
C VAL A 18 13.64 -5.55 -3.73
N LEU A 19 14.55 -4.58 -3.60
CA LEU A 19 14.17 -3.19 -3.32
C LEU A 19 13.29 -2.66 -4.47
N PRO A 20 12.27 -1.82 -4.17
CA PRO A 20 11.49 -1.17 -5.19
C PRO A 20 12.40 -0.36 -6.13
N SER A 21 12.37 -0.66 -7.42
CA SER A 21 13.08 0.10 -8.43
C SER A 21 12.07 0.93 -9.22
N PHE A 22 12.27 2.25 -9.20
CA PHE A 22 11.44 3.22 -9.92
C PHE A 22 12.02 3.56 -11.30
N GLU A 23 12.74 2.63 -11.89
CA GLU A 23 13.30 2.80 -13.23
C GLU A 23 12.18 2.95 -14.27
N GLU A 24 12.25 4.03 -15.02
CA GLU A 24 11.43 4.28 -16.20
C GLU A 24 12.06 3.58 -17.40
N LYS A 25 11.67 2.32 -17.65
CA LYS A 25 12.33 1.50 -18.65
C LYS A 25 11.76 1.70 -20.05
N ILE A 26 12.55 2.34 -20.91
CA ILE A 26 12.23 2.51 -22.32
C ILE A 26 12.53 1.21 -23.08
N THR A 27 11.55 0.71 -23.80
CA THR A 27 11.64 -0.51 -24.61
C THR A 27 11.16 -0.26 -26.04
N ASN A 28 11.10 -1.31 -26.87
CA ASN A 28 10.50 -1.24 -28.22
C ASN A 28 8.95 -1.14 -28.17
N LYS A 29 8.33 -1.23 -27.01
CA LYS A 29 6.88 -1.05 -26.84
C LYS A 29 6.50 0.42 -27.03
N PRO A 30 5.26 0.74 -27.39
CA PRO A 30 4.81 2.12 -27.54
C PRO A 30 4.72 2.86 -26.20
N TYR A 31 4.63 2.14 -25.09
CA TYR A 31 4.58 2.68 -23.73
C TYR A 31 5.87 2.42 -22.95
N ILE A 32 6.09 3.22 -21.93
CA ILE A 32 7.19 3.09 -20.97
C ILE A 32 6.81 2.09 -19.88
N LEU A 33 7.74 1.23 -19.48
CA LEU A 33 7.47 0.31 -18.36
C LEU A 33 7.61 1.06 -17.04
N TYR A 34 6.67 0.84 -16.13
CA TYR A 34 6.72 1.37 -14.78
C TYR A 34 7.43 0.39 -13.84
N GLY A 35 8.71 0.66 -13.61
CA GLY A 35 9.64 -0.28 -12.96
C GLY A 35 10.18 -1.35 -13.91
N PRO A 36 11.16 -2.14 -13.46
CA PRO A 36 11.85 -3.14 -14.30
C PRO A 36 10.92 -4.19 -14.92
N HIS A 37 9.86 -4.55 -14.20
CA HIS A 37 8.89 -5.58 -14.59
C HIS A 37 7.51 -5.02 -14.94
N ASN A 38 7.36 -3.70 -15.02
CA ASN A 38 6.08 -3.02 -15.25
C ASN A 38 5.01 -3.29 -14.16
N ASP A 39 5.45 -3.56 -12.94
CA ASP A 39 4.62 -4.00 -11.82
C ASP A 39 4.58 -3.02 -10.63
N MET A 40 5.24 -1.86 -10.75
CA MET A 40 5.33 -0.89 -9.65
C MET A 40 3.97 -0.48 -9.06
N PRO A 41 2.93 -0.14 -9.86
CA PRO A 41 1.64 0.19 -9.28
C PRO A 41 1.03 -0.96 -8.49
N GLN A 42 1.22 -2.21 -8.93
CA GLN A 42 0.76 -3.37 -8.18
C GLN A 42 1.50 -3.51 -6.86
N ARG A 43 2.81 -3.32 -6.84
CA ARG A 43 3.61 -3.32 -5.60
C ARG A 43 3.16 -2.25 -4.62
N ASN A 44 2.81 -1.03 -5.10
CA ASN A 44 2.26 0.01 -4.24
C ASN A 44 0.91 -0.42 -3.63
N ILE A 45 0.05 -1.07 -4.41
CA ILE A 45 -1.23 -1.64 -3.93
C ILE A 45 -0.97 -2.77 -2.92
N ASP A 46 0.00 -3.62 -3.15
CA ASP A 46 0.36 -4.71 -2.24
C ASP A 46 0.87 -4.16 -0.90
N MET A 47 1.75 -3.15 -0.93
CA MET A 47 2.18 -2.43 0.27
C MET A 47 1.01 -1.80 1.03
N PHE A 48 0.01 -1.24 0.33
CA PHE A 48 -1.20 -0.72 0.93
C PHE A 48 -2.10 -1.81 1.54
N ASN A 49 -2.21 -2.96 0.89
CA ASN A 49 -3.14 -4.01 1.29
C ASN A 49 -2.60 -4.92 2.38
N TYR A 50 -1.31 -5.20 2.39
CA TYR A 50 -0.71 -6.26 3.22
C TYR A 50 0.04 -5.74 4.44
N SER A 51 0.54 -4.48 4.46
CA SER A 51 1.09 -3.87 5.68
C SER A 51 0.00 -3.16 6.47
N SER A 52 -0.23 -3.62 7.70
CA SER A 52 -1.25 -3.02 8.57
C SER A 52 -0.90 -1.59 8.97
N VAL A 53 0.38 -1.33 9.26
CA VAL A 53 0.88 -0.02 9.67
C VAL A 53 0.84 0.96 8.50
N ASN A 54 1.36 0.55 7.32
CA ASN A 54 1.33 1.38 6.11
C ASN A 54 -0.11 1.73 5.69
N ARG A 55 -1.02 0.75 5.77
CA ARG A 55 -2.44 1.00 5.47
C ARG A 55 -3.07 2.02 6.41
N ALA A 56 -2.76 1.95 7.71
CA ALA A 56 -3.26 2.93 8.68
C ALA A 56 -2.74 4.32 8.38
N CYS A 57 -1.44 4.45 8.09
CA CYS A 57 -0.81 5.71 7.70
C CYS A 57 -1.43 6.28 6.42
N LEU A 58 -1.54 5.48 5.36
CA LEU A 58 -2.13 5.92 4.09
C LEU A 58 -3.59 6.34 4.24
N LYS A 59 -4.38 5.61 5.06
CA LYS A 59 -5.77 6.02 5.36
C LYS A 59 -5.82 7.38 6.07
N ALA A 60 -4.91 7.63 7.02
CA ALA A 60 -4.83 8.94 7.68
C ALA A 60 -4.47 10.06 6.69
N VAL A 61 -3.52 9.80 5.78
CA VAL A 61 -3.15 10.75 4.71
C VAL A 61 -4.35 10.99 3.78
N ILE A 62 -5.00 9.95 3.28
CA ILE A 62 -6.18 10.06 2.40
C ILE A 62 -7.29 10.85 3.08
N ASN A 63 -7.64 10.50 4.32
CA ASN A 63 -8.68 11.19 5.08
C ASN A 63 -8.33 12.67 5.33
N GLY A 64 -7.05 12.97 5.57
CA GLY A 64 -6.58 14.34 5.69
C GLY A 64 -6.69 15.13 4.38
N ILE A 65 -6.32 14.52 3.24
CA ILE A 65 -6.44 15.15 1.92
C ILE A 65 -7.92 15.36 1.56
N VAL A 66 -8.77 14.39 1.78
CA VAL A 66 -10.20 14.43 1.46
C VAL A 66 -10.94 15.41 2.36
N GLY A 67 -10.58 15.48 3.65
CA GLY A 67 -11.30 16.30 4.63
C GLY A 67 -12.71 15.80 4.89
N LYS A 68 -13.53 16.67 5.49
CA LYS A 68 -14.94 16.41 5.82
C LYS A 68 -15.87 16.70 4.63
N ASP A 69 -15.58 17.79 3.91
CA ASP A 69 -16.39 18.27 2.79
C ASP A 69 -15.57 19.15 1.85
N MET A 70 -16.17 19.48 0.69
CA MET A 70 -15.61 20.38 -0.33
C MET A 70 -16.56 21.54 -0.58
N LEU A 71 -16.03 22.77 -0.51
CA LEU A 71 -16.74 23.96 -0.88
C LEU A 71 -16.22 24.48 -2.22
N ILE A 72 -17.12 25.02 -3.03
CA ILE A 72 -16.81 25.78 -4.25
C ILE A 72 -17.32 27.22 -4.05
N ASN A 73 -16.39 28.17 -4.09
CA ASN A 73 -16.68 29.58 -3.82
C ASN A 73 -17.38 29.83 -2.46
N GLY A 74 -17.11 28.98 -1.47
CA GLY A 74 -17.69 29.08 -0.12
C GLY A 74 -19.04 28.38 0.07
N GLU A 75 -19.59 27.75 -0.97
CA GLU A 75 -20.85 27.00 -0.91
C GLU A 75 -20.60 25.50 -1.07
N GLU A 76 -21.47 24.65 -0.49
CA GLU A 76 -21.37 23.19 -0.61
C GLU A 76 -21.43 22.75 -2.10
N ALA A 77 -20.47 21.91 -2.49
CA ALA A 77 -20.28 21.55 -3.89
C ALA A 77 -21.05 20.30 -4.29
N TYR A 78 -22.27 20.47 -4.82
CA TYR A 78 -23.01 19.40 -5.50
C TYR A 78 -22.79 19.37 -7.02
N THR A 79 -21.66 19.88 -7.50
CA THR A 79 -21.34 19.90 -8.92
C THR A 79 -21.15 18.49 -9.46
N LEU A 80 -22.03 18.06 -10.38
CA LEU A 80 -21.89 16.78 -11.07
C LEU A 80 -20.80 16.88 -12.13
N VAL A 81 -19.84 15.96 -12.07
CA VAL A 81 -18.77 15.83 -13.07
C VAL A 81 -19.10 14.80 -14.15
N ASN A 82 -20.10 13.96 -13.91
CA ASN A 82 -20.70 13.04 -14.87
C ASN A 82 -22.12 12.67 -14.40
N SER A 83 -22.79 11.73 -15.09
CA SER A 83 -24.17 11.35 -14.78
C SER A 83 -24.40 10.71 -13.41
N LYS A 84 -23.34 10.38 -12.66
CA LYS A 84 -23.44 9.59 -11.41
C LYS A 84 -22.64 10.15 -10.25
N GLU A 85 -21.64 11.00 -10.49
CA GLU A 85 -20.66 11.40 -9.50
C GLU A 85 -20.55 12.90 -9.38
N THR A 86 -20.40 13.36 -8.14
CA THR A 86 -20.05 14.74 -7.84
C THR A 86 -18.53 14.96 -7.99
N LEU A 87 -18.14 16.24 -8.04
CA LEU A 87 -16.72 16.63 -8.03
C LEU A 87 -16.01 16.07 -6.79
N TYR A 88 -16.67 16.09 -5.64
CA TYR A 88 -16.11 15.56 -4.39
C TYR A 88 -15.96 14.04 -4.41
N ASP A 89 -16.87 13.30 -5.06
CA ASP A 89 -16.73 11.85 -5.20
C ASP A 89 -15.53 11.48 -6.11
N LEU A 90 -15.34 12.24 -7.19
CA LEU A 90 -14.17 12.11 -8.05
C LEU A 90 -12.88 12.45 -7.27
N TYR A 91 -12.90 13.53 -6.49
CA TYR A 91 -11.75 13.97 -5.68
C TYR A 91 -11.31 12.90 -4.67
N LYS A 92 -12.24 12.22 -3.99
CA LYS A 92 -11.94 11.12 -3.07
C LYS A 92 -11.17 9.98 -3.75
N LYS A 93 -11.58 9.59 -4.95
CA LYS A 93 -10.92 8.53 -5.73
C LYS A 93 -9.51 8.96 -6.15
N VAL A 94 -9.40 10.19 -6.65
CA VAL A 94 -8.12 10.78 -7.06
C VAL A 94 -7.18 10.94 -5.88
N ALA A 95 -7.66 11.39 -4.72
CA ALA A 95 -6.88 11.50 -3.50
C ALA A 95 -6.33 10.14 -3.04
N THR A 96 -7.10 9.07 -3.24
CA THR A 96 -6.67 7.70 -2.93
C THR A 96 -5.53 7.26 -3.85
N ASP A 97 -5.68 7.42 -5.17
CA ASP A 97 -4.62 7.09 -6.12
C ASP A 97 -3.36 7.93 -5.88
N PHE A 98 -3.54 9.22 -5.62
CA PHE A 98 -2.46 10.15 -5.36
C PHE A 98 -1.66 9.77 -4.09
N ALA A 99 -2.34 9.39 -3.02
CA ALA A 99 -1.67 8.94 -1.80
C ALA A 99 -0.90 7.64 -2.01
N ILE A 100 -1.46 6.67 -2.75
CA ILE A 100 -0.85 5.35 -2.97
C ILE A 100 0.26 5.39 -4.01
N HIS A 101 0.07 6.14 -5.09
CA HIS A 101 0.96 6.11 -6.26
C HIS A 101 1.80 7.39 -6.44
N GLY A 102 1.41 8.50 -5.83
CA GLY A 102 2.05 9.81 -5.99
C GLY A 102 1.55 10.62 -7.20
N GLY A 103 0.55 10.12 -7.93
CA GLY A 103 -0.07 10.75 -9.09
C GLY A 103 -1.47 10.22 -9.33
N PHE A 104 -2.17 10.78 -10.31
CA PHE A 104 -3.52 10.38 -10.65
C PHE A 104 -3.82 10.53 -12.14
N ALA A 105 -4.89 9.88 -12.58
CA ALA A 105 -5.39 9.98 -13.95
C ALA A 105 -6.90 10.15 -13.97
N ILE A 106 -7.37 11.02 -14.87
CA ILE A 106 -8.79 11.30 -15.10
C ILE A 106 -9.05 11.19 -16.60
N ASN A 107 -10.08 10.47 -16.98
CA ASN A 107 -10.59 10.53 -18.34
C ASN A 107 -11.46 11.78 -18.48
N THR A 108 -11.11 12.64 -19.41
CA THR A 108 -11.84 13.86 -19.76
C THR A 108 -12.58 13.66 -21.06
N VAL A 109 -13.85 14.04 -21.10
CA VAL A 109 -14.68 13.99 -22.30
C VAL A 109 -15.03 15.39 -22.73
N LYS A 110 -14.74 15.74 -23.98
CA LYS A 110 -15.02 17.06 -24.54
C LYS A 110 -16.51 17.27 -24.80
N ARG A 111 -16.93 18.52 -24.76
CA ARG A 111 -18.25 18.94 -25.23
C ARG A 111 -18.32 18.85 -26.75
N ARG A 112 -19.50 18.57 -27.27
CA ARG A 112 -19.75 18.46 -28.73
C ARG A 112 -19.51 19.75 -29.48
N ASP A 113 -19.64 20.90 -28.80
CA ASP A 113 -19.34 22.21 -29.36
C ASP A 113 -17.85 22.52 -29.40
N GLY A 114 -17.02 21.68 -28.81
CA GLY A 114 -15.56 21.85 -28.68
C GLY A 114 -15.13 22.86 -27.61
N GLU A 115 -16.08 23.54 -26.97
CA GLU A 115 -15.80 24.62 -26.01
C GLU A 115 -15.78 24.14 -24.55
N GLY A 116 -14.87 23.20 -24.22
CA GLY A 116 -14.68 22.76 -22.86
C GLY A 116 -14.95 21.27 -22.62
N LEU A 117 -15.04 20.89 -21.35
CA LEU A 117 -15.26 19.51 -20.92
C LEU A 117 -16.73 19.28 -20.58
N ALA A 118 -17.27 18.16 -21.04
CA ALA A 118 -18.61 17.68 -20.72
C ALA A 118 -18.64 16.80 -19.47
N SER A 119 -17.62 15.98 -19.29
CA SER A 119 -17.59 15.01 -18.19
C SER A 119 -16.16 14.63 -17.80
N LEU A 120 -16.02 14.26 -16.53
CA LEU A 120 -14.78 13.71 -15.93
C LEU A 120 -15.08 12.35 -15.32
N TYR A 121 -14.18 11.38 -15.54
CA TYR A 121 -14.27 10.03 -14.98
C TYR A 121 -12.94 9.64 -14.35
N HIS A 122 -12.98 9.06 -13.17
CA HIS A 122 -11.80 8.48 -12.56
C HIS A 122 -11.22 7.35 -13.42
N MET A 123 -9.90 7.35 -13.60
CA MET A 123 -9.15 6.25 -14.19
C MET A 123 -8.24 5.68 -13.13
N ASP A 124 -8.38 4.39 -12.84
CA ASP A 124 -7.49 3.67 -11.93
C ASP A 124 -6.03 3.81 -12.39
N PHE A 125 -5.23 4.53 -11.60
CA PHE A 125 -3.86 4.88 -11.93
C PHE A 125 -2.99 3.66 -12.19
N SER A 126 -3.26 2.54 -11.51
CA SER A 126 -2.53 1.29 -11.68
C SER A 126 -2.65 0.71 -13.09
N LYS A 127 -3.70 1.08 -13.82
CA LYS A 127 -4.02 0.58 -15.16
C LYS A 127 -3.51 1.46 -16.29
N ILE A 128 -2.85 2.58 -15.96
CA ILE A 128 -2.33 3.52 -16.95
C ILE A 128 -0.81 3.34 -17.11
N ARG A 129 -0.35 3.45 -18.35
CA ARG A 129 1.09 3.61 -18.67
C ARG A 129 1.28 4.78 -19.59
N SER A 130 2.37 5.50 -19.36
CA SER A 130 2.76 6.63 -20.18
C SER A 130 3.29 6.17 -21.53
N GLY A 131 2.92 6.83 -22.59
CA GLY A 131 3.59 6.75 -23.88
C GLY A 131 4.95 7.41 -23.85
N LYS A 132 5.64 7.39 -24.98
CA LYS A 132 6.91 8.07 -25.15
C LYS A 132 6.68 9.56 -25.37
N VAL A 133 7.62 10.38 -24.90
CA VAL A 133 7.59 11.81 -25.23
C VAL A 133 7.88 12.04 -26.71
N ASN A 134 7.30 13.11 -27.22
CA ASN A 134 7.59 13.64 -28.55
C ASN A 134 8.90 14.47 -28.55
N GLU A 135 9.20 15.10 -29.68
CA GLU A 135 10.38 15.96 -29.86
C GLU A 135 10.38 17.23 -28.97
N PHE A 136 9.21 17.62 -28.46
CA PHE A 136 9.03 18.74 -27.55
C PHE A 136 9.01 18.33 -26.06
N ASP A 137 9.35 17.08 -25.76
CA ASP A 137 9.40 16.53 -24.41
C ASP A 137 8.04 16.36 -23.71
N TYR A 138 6.95 16.26 -24.49
CA TYR A 138 5.60 16.01 -24.01
C TYR A 138 5.16 14.58 -24.31
N VAL A 139 4.45 13.96 -23.34
CA VAL A 139 3.77 12.68 -23.55
C VAL A 139 2.53 12.96 -24.42
N LYS A 140 2.46 12.29 -25.58
CA LYS A 140 1.34 12.45 -26.51
C LYS A 140 0.17 11.52 -26.21
N ASP A 141 0.46 10.30 -25.75
CA ASP A 141 -0.53 9.26 -25.58
C ASP A 141 -0.29 8.49 -24.27
N TYR A 142 -1.37 8.00 -23.69
CA TYR A 142 -1.35 7.07 -22.56
C TYR A 142 -1.95 5.74 -22.99
N TYR A 143 -1.59 4.68 -22.31
CA TYR A 143 -2.02 3.32 -22.60
C TYR A 143 -2.77 2.75 -21.40
N TYR A 144 -4.00 2.31 -21.61
CA TYR A 144 -4.83 1.66 -20.59
C TYR A 144 -4.85 0.15 -20.84
N SER A 145 -4.62 -0.65 -19.79
CA SER A 145 -4.87 -2.09 -19.80
C SER A 145 -5.56 -2.49 -18.50
N SER A 146 -6.56 -3.34 -18.60
CA SER A 146 -7.24 -3.90 -17.42
C SER A 146 -6.32 -4.82 -16.60
N ASP A 147 -5.29 -5.42 -17.24
CA ASP A 147 -4.30 -6.28 -16.59
C ASP A 147 -2.95 -6.19 -17.33
N TRP A 148 -2.01 -5.50 -16.71
CA TRP A 148 -0.66 -5.32 -17.24
C TRP A 148 0.25 -6.53 -17.13
N LEU A 149 -0.03 -7.46 -16.20
CA LEU A 149 0.71 -8.71 -16.09
C LEU A 149 0.42 -9.61 -17.27
N HIS A 150 -0.79 -9.53 -17.82
CA HIS A 150 -1.25 -10.30 -18.96
C HIS A 150 -1.56 -9.40 -20.18
N ALA A 151 -0.71 -8.39 -20.45
CA ALA A 151 -0.90 -7.42 -21.53
C ALA A 151 -1.04 -8.05 -22.95
N ASN A 152 -0.58 -9.27 -23.16
CA ASN A 152 -0.81 -10.00 -24.40
C ASN A 152 -2.28 -10.40 -24.59
N LYS A 153 -2.98 -10.72 -23.50
CA LYS A 153 -4.40 -11.06 -23.47
C LYS A 153 -5.26 -9.80 -23.38
N TYR A 154 -4.89 -8.88 -22.52
CA TYR A 154 -5.56 -7.60 -22.29
C TYR A 154 -4.76 -6.48 -22.97
N LYS A 155 -4.92 -6.42 -24.30
CA LYS A 155 -4.15 -5.50 -25.13
C LYS A 155 -4.35 -4.06 -24.67
N PRO A 156 -3.24 -3.30 -24.47
CA PRO A 156 -3.33 -1.90 -24.11
C PRO A 156 -4.08 -1.09 -25.17
N VAL A 157 -4.96 -0.22 -24.72
CA VAL A 157 -5.69 0.74 -25.55
C VAL A 157 -4.99 2.07 -25.45
N GLU A 158 -4.67 2.65 -26.59
CA GLU A 158 -4.08 3.99 -26.70
C GLU A 158 -5.15 5.05 -26.52
N ILE A 159 -4.89 6.06 -25.71
CA ILE A 159 -5.77 7.19 -25.43
C ILE A 159 -4.91 8.45 -25.46
N PRO A 160 -5.31 9.51 -26.20
CA PRO A 160 -4.57 10.75 -26.26
C PRO A 160 -4.38 11.40 -24.89
N ALA A 161 -3.24 12.06 -24.69
CA ALA A 161 -3.04 12.95 -23.54
C ALA A 161 -3.98 14.17 -23.66
N PHE A 162 -4.34 14.73 -22.52
CA PHE A 162 -5.23 15.89 -22.47
C PHE A 162 -4.60 17.10 -23.16
N ASP A 163 -5.26 17.57 -24.21
CA ASP A 163 -4.99 18.82 -24.92
C ASP A 163 -6.31 19.41 -25.42
N MET A 164 -6.62 20.64 -25.02
CA MET A 164 -7.83 21.33 -25.47
C MET A 164 -7.86 21.59 -26.98
N ASN A 165 -6.70 21.67 -27.63
CA ASN A 165 -6.57 21.90 -29.07
C ASN A 165 -6.64 20.62 -29.92
N ASP A 166 -6.59 19.45 -29.32
CA ASP A 166 -6.72 18.17 -30.01
C ASP A 166 -8.19 17.83 -30.21
N ASP A 167 -8.59 17.30 -31.36
CA ASP A 167 -9.99 17.02 -31.71
C ASP A 167 -10.57 15.74 -31.08
N SER A 168 -9.78 15.02 -30.27
CA SER A 168 -10.20 13.76 -29.67
C SER A 168 -11.29 13.98 -28.61
N ASP A 169 -12.39 13.24 -28.72
CA ASP A 169 -13.52 13.34 -27.79
C ASP A 169 -13.17 12.92 -26.35
N SER A 170 -12.26 11.96 -26.20
CA SER A 170 -11.88 11.36 -24.92
C SER A 170 -10.37 11.35 -24.76
N GLN A 171 -9.89 11.91 -23.68
CA GLN A 171 -8.47 12.14 -23.41
C GLN A 171 -8.12 11.79 -21.97
N VAL A 172 -6.82 11.58 -21.68
CA VAL A 172 -6.32 11.31 -20.32
C VAL A 172 -5.66 12.55 -19.75
N TYR A 173 -6.24 13.10 -18.70
CA TYR A 173 -5.59 14.09 -17.84
C TYR A 173 -4.76 13.33 -16.81
N TYR A 174 -3.43 13.35 -16.96
CA TYR A 174 -2.48 12.65 -16.12
C TYR A 174 -1.62 13.66 -15.40
N SER A 175 -1.56 13.59 -14.07
CA SER A 175 -0.87 14.61 -13.29
C SER A 175 -0.15 14.01 -12.07
N PHE A 176 1.05 14.54 -11.82
CA PHE A 176 1.85 14.29 -10.63
C PHE A 176 2.82 15.46 -10.37
N PRO A 177 3.20 15.73 -9.11
CA PRO A 177 4.14 16.80 -8.79
C PRO A 177 5.54 16.48 -9.34
N TYR A 178 6.28 17.53 -9.69
CA TYR A 178 7.67 17.38 -10.13
C TYR A 178 8.52 16.61 -9.12
N GLN A 179 9.25 15.64 -9.61
CA GLN A 179 10.21 14.85 -8.85
C GLN A 179 11.51 14.72 -9.67
N PRO A 180 12.70 14.92 -9.06
CA PRO A 180 13.97 14.76 -9.76
C PRO A 180 14.11 13.38 -10.38
N ASN A 181 14.62 13.34 -11.63
CA ASN A 181 14.86 12.11 -12.38
C ASN A 181 13.60 11.26 -12.66
N GLN A 182 12.40 11.84 -12.56
CA GLN A 182 11.14 11.20 -12.93
C GLN A 182 10.49 12.02 -14.06
N LYS A 183 10.18 11.34 -15.17
CA LYS A 183 9.62 11.97 -16.36
C LYS A 183 8.24 11.46 -16.70
N TYR A 184 8.03 10.17 -16.55
CA TYR A 184 6.81 9.49 -16.97
C TYR A 184 5.93 9.06 -15.80
N TYR A 185 6.55 8.77 -14.65
CA TYR A 185 5.86 8.19 -13.50
C TYR A 185 6.23 8.86 -12.20
N PRO A 186 5.26 9.04 -11.29
CA PRO A 186 5.53 9.54 -9.96
C PRO A 186 6.18 8.47 -9.07
N ILE A 187 6.82 8.93 -8.02
CA ILE A 187 7.24 8.13 -6.88
C ILE A 187 6.36 8.52 -5.69
N PRO A 188 5.72 7.57 -4.98
CA PRO A 188 4.94 7.88 -3.80
C PRO A 188 5.76 8.61 -2.73
N SER A 189 5.14 9.55 -2.01
CA SER A 189 5.84 10.35 -0.98
C SER A 189 6.45 9.51 0.14
N TYR A 190 5.83 8.37 0.45
CA TYR A 190 6.26 7.46 1.52
C TYR A 190 7.31 6.43 1.10
N ILE A 191 7.85 6.51 -0.11
CA ILE A 191 8.69 5.45 -0.69
C ILE A 191 9.95 5.13 0.11
N ALA A 192 10.47 6.10 0.88
CA ALA A 192 11.57 5.84 1.80
C ALA A 192 11.24 4.77 2.86
N GLY A 193 9.95 4.55 3.11
CA GLY A 193 9.41 3.49 3.96
C GLY A 193 9.22 2.13 3.28
N ALA A 194 9.53 1.98 1.99
CA ALA A 194 9.24 0.73 1.27
C ALA A 194 9.92 -0.50 1.88
N VAL A 195 11.17 -0.37 2.34
CA VAL A 195 11.89 -1.47 3.00
C VAL A 195 11.26 -1.84 4.36
N PRO A 196 11.04 -0.89 5.28
CA PRO A 196 10.28 -1.18 6.51
C PRO A 196 8.90 -1.79 6.25
N ILE A 197 8.16 -1.31 5.24
CA ILE A 197 6.85 -1.85 4.86
C ILE A 197 6.96 -3.31 4.42
N GLN A 198 7.97 -3.63 3.61
CA GLN A 198 8.22 -5.01 3.19
C GLN A 198 8.58 -5.90 4.39
N ILE A 199 9.40 -5.40 5.33
CA ILE A 199 9.73 -6.13 6.55
C ILE A 199 8.47 -6.38 7.40
N ASP A 200 7.58 -5.39 7.56
CA ASP A 200 6.30 -5.55 8.27
C ASP A 200 5.47 -6.70 7.67
N ILE A 201 5.38 -6.77 6.35
CA ILE A 201 4.68 -7.84 5.63
C ILE A 201 5.33 -9.20 5.86
N GLU A 202 6.67 -9.29 5.72
CA GLU A 202 7.39 -10.55 5.86
C GLU A 202 7.41 -11.07 7.29
N VAL A 203 7.47 -10.19 8.30
CA VAL A 203 7.35 -10.59 9.71
C VAL A 203 5.99 -11.23 9.97
N MET A 204 4.90 -10.64 9.47
CA MET A 204 3.57 -11.21 9.62
C MET A 204 3.43 -12.56 8.90
N ASN A 205 4.00 -12.69 7.70
CA ASN A 205 4.05 -13.96 6.98
C ASN A 205 4.84 -15.02 7.73
N PHE A 206 5.98 -14.64 8.32
CA PHE A 206 6.82 -15.54 9.13
C PHE A 206 6.07 -16.02 10.36
N GLU A 207 5.42 -15.11 11.10
CA GLU A 207 4.62 -15.47 12.28
C GLU A 207 3.45 -16.40 11.91
N LEU A 208 2.74 -16.10 10.82
CA LEU A 208 1.66 -16.96 10.32
C LEU A 208 2.18 -18.36 9.99
N ASN A 209 3.30 -18.46 9.28
CA ASN A 209 3.93 -19.73 8.96
C ASN A 209 4.37 -20.49 10.22
N ASN A 210 4.90 -19.78 11.22
CA ASN A 210 5.26 -20.40 12.51
C ASN A 210 4.02 -20.93 13.24
N ILE A 211 2.92 -20.19 13.25
CA ILE A 211 1.65 -20.65 13.87
C ILE A 211 1.10 -21.85 13.10
N GLN A 212 1.08 -21.80 11.76
CA GLN A 212 0.56 -22.89 10.92
C GLN A 212 1.40 -24.16 11.01
N ASN A 213 2.74 -24.02 11.15
CA ASN A 213 3.65 -25.15 11.30
C ASN A 213 3.85 -25.54 12.77
N SER A 214 2.97 -25.03 13.69
CA SER A 214 3.01 -25.27 15.13
C SER A 214 4.40 -25.03 15.70
N TYR A 215 4.67 -23.99 16.45
CA TYR A 215 5.95 -23.72 17.17
C TYR A 215 6.68 -24.97 17.76
N THR A 216 6.17 -26.15 17.44
CA THR A 216 6.74 -27.45 17.79
C THR A 216 7.94 -27.73 16.93
N PRO A 217 9.09 -28.03 17.54
CA PRO A 217 10.23 -28.58 16.80
C PRO A 217 9.74 -29.78 16.00
N SER A 218 10.18 -29.86 14.75
CA SER A 218 9.98 -31.03 13.91
C SER A 218 10.27 -32.30 14.74
N MET A 219 9.34 -33.23 14.74
CA MET A 219 9.54 -34.47 15.49
C MET A 219 10.63 -35.26 14.79
N PHE A 220 11.72 -35.56 15.51
CA PHE A 220 12.78 -36.43 15.02
C PHE A 220 12.47 -37.84 15.48
N ILE A 221 12.22 -38.74 14.54
CA ILE A 221 12.03 -40.18 14.79
C ILE A 221 13.25 -40.91 14.23
N SER A 222 14.02 -41.56 15.08
CA SER A 222 15.09 -42.46 14.69
C SER A 222 14.66 -43.91 14.90
N LEU A 223 14.66 -44.69 13.84
CA LEU A 223 14.39 -46.12 13.88
C LEU A 223 15.74 -46.87 13.81
N ASN A 224 16.16 -47.46 14.90
CA ASN A 224 17.48 -48.06 15.10
C ASN A 224 17.48 -49.58 14.90
N ASN A 225 16.51 -50.12 14.16
CA ASN A 225 16.32 -51.55 13.93
C ASN A 225 16.90 -52.04 12.59
N GLY A 226 17.88 -51.35 12.06
CA GLY A 226 18.44 -51.60 10.73
C GLY A 226 17.85 -50.69 9.64
N VAL A 227 18.44 -50.69 8.46
CA VAL A 227 17.98 -49.90 7.29
C VAL A 227 17.05 -50.77 6.44
N PRO A 228 15.72 -50.52 6.48
CA PRO A 228 14.76 -51.31 5.71
C PRO A 228 14.96 -51.20 4.18
N GLY A 229 14.39 -52.13 3.44
CA GLY A 229 14.32 -52.03 1.96
C GLY A 229 13.52 -50.83 1.48
N VAL A 230 13.67 -50.47 0.21
CA VAL A 230 13.05 -49.27 -0.35
C VAL A 230 11.51 -49.30 -0.20
N GLU A 231 10.88 -50.45 -0.48
CA GLU A 231 9.41 -50.62 -0.39
C GLU A 231 8.92 -50.49 1.06
N GLU A 232 9.64 -51.05 2.03
CA GLU A 232 9.30 -50.98 3.43
C GLU A 232 9.49 -49.56 4.01
N ARG A 233 10.48 -48.80 3.53
CA ARG A 233 10.64 -47.39 3.86
C ARG A 233 9.46 -46.52 3.36
N GLU A 234 9.00 -46.77 2.12
CA GLU A 234 7.84 -46.08 1.57
C GLU A 234 6.55 -46.35 2.34
N GLU A 235 6.37 -47.59 2.81
CA GLU A 235 5.23 -47.96 3.66
C GLU A 235 5.30 -47.29 5.03
N ILE A 236 6.47 -47.25 5.65
CA ILE A 236 6.67 -46.50 6.92
C ILE A 236 6.41 -45.01 6.74
N TYR A 237 6.91 -44.39 5.67
CA TYR A 237 6.63 -42.98 5.36
C TYR A 237 5.13 -42.73 5.24
N ARG A 238 4.42 -43.54 4.50
CA ARG A 238 2.99 -43.42 4.27
C ARG A 238 2.18 -43.53 5.56
N ASN A 239 2.50 -44.53 6.38
CA ASN A 239 1.83 -44.75 7.66
C ASN A 239 2.10 -43.61 8.67
N LEU A 240 3.28 -43.00 8.64
CA LEU A 240 3.62 -41.87 9.48
C LEU A 240 2.94 -40.58 8.96
N GLU A 241 2.89 -40.41 7.64
CA GLU A 241 2.20 -39.30 7.00
C GLU A 241 0.70 -39.32 7.29
N GLU A 242 0.03 -40.48 7.15
CA GLU A 242 -1.39 -40.64 7.51
C GLU A 242 -1.66 -40.39 8.99
N LYS A 243 -0.74 -40.78 9.87
CA LYS A 243 -0.93 -40.66 11.32
C LYS A 243 -0.67 -39.26 11.86
N TYR A 244 0.24 -38.49 11.22
CA TYR A 244 0.74 -37.21 11.71
C TYR A 244 0.41 -36.01 10.80
N SER A 245 -0.13 -36.23 9.61
CA SER A 245 -0.55 -35.14 8.71
C SER A 245 -2.01 -34.71 8.83
N SER A 246 -2.70 -35.14 9.91
CA SER A 246 -4.03 -34.61 10.21
C SER A 246 -3.93 -33.12 10.55
N THR A 247 -4.94 -32.35 10.20
CA THR A 247 -5.05 -30.87 10.21
C THR A 247 -4.62 -30.17 11.52
N ASN A 248 -4.45 -30.90 12.61
CA ASN A 248 -4.03 -30.37 13.91
C ASN A 248 -2.55 -30.67 14.30
N ASN A 249 -1.80 -31.41 13.48
CA ASN A 249 -0.43 -31.83 13.78
C ASN A 249 0.54 -31.63 12.58
N ALA A 250 0.46 -30.50 11.89
CA ALA A 250 1.32 -30.20 10.74
C ALA A 250 2.75 -29.80 11.15
N GLY A 251 3.44 -30.62 11.94
CA GLY A 251 4.86 -30.47 12.22
C GLY A 251 5.71 -31.20 11.16
N LYS A 252 6.88 -30.66 10.81
CA LYS A 252 7.83 -31.38 9.93
C LYS A 252 8.36 -32.61 10.66
N LEU A 253 8.13 -33.79 10.09
CA LEU A 253 8.66 -35.07 10.59
C LEU A 253 10.01 -35.36 9.93
N PHE A 254 11.04 -35.50 10.74
CA PHE A 254 12.32 -36.00 10.27
C PHE A 254 12.43 -37.50 10.66
N LEU A 255 12.51 -38.36 9.65
CA LEU A 255 12.65 -39.78 9.83
C LEU A 255 14.08 -40.22 9.45
N ASN A 256 14.75 -40.90 10.35
CA ASN A 256 16.06 -41.49 10.14
C ASN A 256 16.01 -42.98 10.35
N PHE A 257 16.73 -43.75 9.51
CA PHE A 257 16.97 -45.18 9.67
C PHE A 257 18.46 -45.38 9.90
N SER A 258 18.82 -46.02 11.01
CA SER A 258 20.20 -46.34 11.32
C SER A 258 20.33 -47.78 11.76
N ASP A 259 21.52 -48.34 11.57
CA ASP A 259 21.83 -49.71 11.99
C ASP A 259 22.05 -49.84 13.51
N SER A 260 22.36 -48.73 14.18
CA SER A 260 22.55 -48.65 15.61
C SER A 260 22.35 -47.22 16.12
N LYS A 261 22.13 -47.10 17.43
CA LYS A 261 22.01 -45.80 18.10
C LYS A 261 23.31 -44.96 18.02
N GLU A 262 24.43 -45.56 17.84
CA GLU A 262 25.74 -44.90 17.73
C GLU A 262 25.92 -44.19 16.38
N ASN A 263 25.17 -44.61 15.35
CA ASN A 263 25.16 -44.03 14.00
C ASN A 263 24.00 -43.05 13.78
N GLU A 264 23.28 -42.68 14.83
CA GLU A 264 22.19 -41.74 14.79
C GLU A 264 22.68 -40.32 14.48
N PRO A 265 22.13 -39.63 13.49
CA PRO A 265 22.52 -38.25 13.20
C PRO A 265 22.15 -37.33 14.36
N THR A 266 23.07 -36.52 14.80
CA THR A 266 22.84 -35.52 15.82
C THR A 266 22.26 -34.25 15.15
N ILE A 267 21.05 -33.86 15.51
CA ILE A 267 20.46 -32.62 15.10
C ILE A 267 20.61 -31.61 16.24
N SER A 268 21.46 -30.62 16.03
CA SER A 268 21.57 -29.47 16.95
C SER A 268 20.80 -28.28 16.41
N PRO A 269 19.71 -27.88 17.04
CA PRO A 269 19.03 -26.68 16.63
C PRO A 269 19.92 -25.47 16.91
N ILE A 270 20.19 -24.69 15.86
CA ILE A 270 20.83 -23.37 16.01
C ILE A 270 19.72 -22.40 16.34
N THR A 271 19.43 -22.22 17.61
CA THR A 271 18.51 -21.16 18.05
C THR A 271 19.30 -19.87 18.23
N PRO A 272 18.94 -18.78 17.58
CA PRO A 272 19.53 -17.48 17.86
C PRO A 272 19.28 -17.13 19.33
N ASN A 273 20.33 -16.77 20.07
CA ASN A 273 20.17 -16.24 21.43
C ASN A 273 19.32 -14.96 21.36
N ASN A 274 18.27 -14.84 22.19
CA ASN A 274 17.36 -13.70 22.31
C ASN A 274 16.44 -13.41 21.08
N ALA A 275 16.04 -14.43 20.33
CA ALA A 275 15.13 -14.26 19.19
C ALA A 275 13.85 -13.46 19.53
N PRO A 276 13.14 -13.65 20.66
CA PRO A 276 11.94 -12.85 20.99
C PRO A 276 12.23 -11.35 21.16
N ASP A 277 13.32 -10.99 21.82
CA ASP A 277 13.67 -9.58 22.05
C ASP A 277 14.11 -8.90 20.75
N LEU A 278 14.80 -9.62 19.87
CA LEU A 278 15.16 -9.11 18.54
C LEU A 278 13.94 -8.82 17.68
N PHE A 279 12.93 -9.70 17.69
CA PHE A 279 11.69 -9.50 16.93
C PHE A 279 10.86 -8.35 17.48
N ASN A 280 10.74 -8.21 18.80
CA ASN A 280 10.02 -7.10 19.42
C ASN A 280 10.68 -5.75 19.08
N ASN A 281 11.99 -5.64 19.24
CA ASN A 281 12.75 -4.44 18.86
C ASN A 281 12.65 -4.13 17.37
N LEU A 282 12.67 -5.15 16.50
CA LEU A 282 12.53 -4.97 15.06
C LEU A 282 11.14 -4.40 14.73
N ASN A 283 10.07 -4.92 15.32
CA ASN A 283 8.71 -4.44 15.10
C ASN A 283 8.55 -2.96 15.48
N GLU A 284 9.09 -2.54 16.62
CA GLU A 284 9.05 -1.13 17.05
C GLU A 284 9.83 -0.21 16.09
N ILE A 285 11.02 -0.63 15.65
CA ILE A 285 11.83 0.13 14.69
C ILE A 285 11.09 0.24 13.34
N VAL A 286 10.55 -0.87 12.84
CA VAL A 286 9.83 -0.94 11.57
C VAL A 286 8.60 -0.04 11.61
N GLN A 287 7.77 -0.13 12.65
CA GLN A 287 6.62 0.74 12.85
C GLN A 287 7.01 2.22 12.85
N THR A 288 8.04 2.59 13.63
CA THR A 288 8.54 3.97 13.71
C THR A 288 9.01 4.47 12.34
N LYS A 289 9.72 3.65 11.56
CA LYS A 289 10.21 4.03 10.23
C LYS A 289 9.07 4.21 9.22
N ILE A 290 8.04 3.38 9.29
CA ILE A 290 6.84 3.55 8.45
C ILE A 290 6.12 4.84 8.80
N LEU A 291 5.87 5.13 10.08
CA LEU A 291 5.26 6.38 10.53
C LEU A 291 6.05 7.60 10.03
N GLN A 292 7.37 7.60 10.22
CA GLN A 292 8.26 8.67 9.77
C GLN A 292 8.17 8.90 8.26
N SER A 293 8.06 7.83 7.45
CA SER A 293 7.98 7.94 6.00
C SER A 293 6.69 8.63 5.51
N HIS A 294 5.64 8.61 6.33
CA HIS A 294 4.38 9.31 6.10
C HIS A 294 4.30 10.69 6.76
N GLY A 295 5.36 11.15 7.42
CA GLY A 295 5.35 12.40 8.17
C GLY A 295 4.48 12.36 9.44
N ILE A 296 4.16 11.15 9.92
CA ILE A 296 3.39 10.96 11.16
C ILE A 296 4.39 10.85 12.32
N THR A 297 4.39 11.85 13.19
CA THR A 297 5.36 11.93 14.30
C THR A 297 4.89 11.21 15.56
N ARG A 298 3.58 10.93 15.65
CA ARG A 298 2.94 10.36 16.86
C ARG A 298 2.04 9.17 16.49
N PRO A 299 2.31 7.97 17.04
CA PRO A 299 1.47 6.79 16.79
C PRO A 299 0.01 6.92 17.24
N ASP A 300 -0.24 7.74 18.28
CA ASP A 300 -1.57 8.00 18.84
C ASP A 300 -2.52 8.70 17.84
N LEU A 301 -2.00 9.43 16.84
CA LEU A 301 -2.79 9.96 15.72
C LEU A 301 -3.44 8.85 14.88
N LEU A 302 -2.93 7.62 14.96
CA LEU A 302 -3.50 6.43 14.33
C LEU A 302 -4.25 5.54 15.33
N SER A 303 -4.56 6.04 16.52
CA SER A 303 -5.14 5.27 17.63
C SER A 303 -4.26 4.11 18.11
N ILE A 304 -2.96 4.17 17.88
CA ILE A 304 -1.98 3.20 18.35
C ILE A 304 -1.50 3.65 19.73
N LYS A 305 -1.81 2.85 20.77
CA LYS A 305 -1.32 3.12 22.12
C LYS A 305 0.15 2.72 22.25
N THR A 306 0.98 3.66 22.64
CA THR A 306 2.39 3.39 23.05
C THR A 306 2.46 3.22 24.57
N ALA A 307 3.22 2.22 25.03
CA ALA A 307 3.43 2.02 26.45
C ALA A 307 4.10 3.27 27.07
N GLY A 308 3.48 3.85 28.10
CA GLY A 308 3.98 5.06 28.77
C GLY A 308 3.49 6.39 28.21
N SER A 309 2.75 6.41 27.11
CA SER A 309 2.10 7.60 26.57
C SER A 309 0.74 7.82 27.26
N LEU A 310 0.71 8.45 28.40
CA LEU A 310 -0.42 9.27 28.85
C LEU A 310 -0.30 10.57 28.04
N GLY A 311 -0.75 10.55 26.77
CA GLY A 311 -0.68 11.75 25.94
C GLY A 311 -1.47 12.88 26.56
N ASP A 312 -0.80 13.98 26.89
CA ASP A 312 -1.48 15.22 27.15
C ASP A 312 -2.32 15.56 25.90
N ARG A 313 -3.61 15.83 26.11
CA ARG A 313 -4.55 16.20 25.07
C ARG A 313 -4.01 17.30 24.15
N ASN A 314 -3.36 18.31 24.74
CA ASN A 314 -2.74 19.41 24.01
C ASN A 314 -1.64 18.93 23.05
N GLU A 315 -0.85 17.94 23.45
CA GLU A 315 0.17 17.36 22.57
C GLU A 315 -0.43 16.61 21.39
N ILE A 316 -1.57 15.91 21.56
CA ILE A 316 -2.28 15.23 20.47
C ILE A 316 -2.81 16.27 19.48
N ILE A 317 -3.44 17.34 19.97
CA ILE A 317 -3.95 18.44 19.14
C ILE A 317 -2.83 19.12 18.36
N LEU A 318 -1.71 19.43 19.01
CA LEU A 318 -0.53 20.03 18.36
C LEU A 318 0.09 19.07 17.33
N GLY A 319 0.18 17.78 17.64
CA GLY A 319 0.67 16.76 16.73
C GLY A 319 -0.21 16.64 15.48
N TYR A 320 -1.52 16.65 15.66
CA TYR A 320 -2.48 16.65 14.56
C TYR A 320 -2.37 17.93 13.70
N ALA A 321 -2.34 19.08 14.32
CA ALA A 321 -2.20 20.35 13.62
C ALA A 321 -0.87 20.40 12.82
N HIS A 322 0.21 19.89 13.38
CA HIS A 322 1.48 19.75 12.67
C HIS A 322 1.36 18.81 11.46
N PHE A 323 0.78 17.63 11.64
CA PHE A 323 0.56 16.68 10.56
C PHE A 323 -0.27 17.29 9.41
N ILE A 324 -1.39 17.94 9.75
CA ILE A 324 -2.22 18.62 8.75
C ILE A 324 -1.44 19.68 8.00
N ASN A 325 -0.73 20.57 8.72
CA ASN A 325 -0.05 21.71 8.09
C ASN A 325 1.21 21.32 7.31
N ALA A 326 2.01 20.40 7.85
CA ALA A 326 3.31 20.04 7.27
C ALA A 326 3.19 18.93 6.20
N THR A 327 2.25 18.01 6.35
CA THR A 327 2.13 16.82 5.47
C THR A 327 0.93 16.92 4.55
N ILE A 328 -0.26 17.20 5.09
CA ILE A 328 -1.51 17.11 4.32
C ILE A 328 -1.73 18.32 3.43
N LYS A 329 -1.65 19.52 3.96
CA LYS A 329 -1.93 20.75 3.18
C LYS A 329 -1.11 20.90 1.90
N PRO A 330 0.18 20.57 1.83
CA PRO A 330 0.93 20.60 0.58
C PRO A 330 0.36 19.66 -0.49
N LEU A 331 0.00 18.41 -0.11
CA LEU A 331 -0.61 17.41 -1.00
C LEU A 331 -2.01 17.86 -1.46
N GLN A 332 -2.81 18.33 -0.53
CA GLN A 332 -4.15 18.86 -0.78
C GLN A 332 -4.10 20.07 -1.72
N SER A 333 -3.18 21.01 -1.47
CA SER A 333 -3.02 22.20 -2.32
C SER A 333 -2.65 21.86 -3.76
N TYR A 334 -1.86 20.80 -3.98
CA TYR A 334 -1.56 20.31 -5.33
C TYR A 334 -2.84 19.81 -6.01
N LEU A 335 -3.58 18.92 -5.37
CA LEU A 335 -4.81 18.35 -5.93
C LEU A 335 -5.88 19.42 -6.17
N VAL A 336 -6.08 20.33 -5.22
CA VAL A 336 -7.04 21.43 -5.35
C VAL A 336 -6.74 22.26 -6.59
N ARG A 337 -5.50 22.64 -6.84
CA ARG A 337 -5.11 23.40 -8.03
C ARG A 337 -5.41 22.64 -9.33
N GLU A 338 -5.17 21.35 -9.36
CA GLU A 338 -5.46 20.53 -10.54
C GLU A 338 -6.96 20.43 -10.78
N PHE A 339 -7.76 20.30 -9.71
CA PHE A 339 -9.22 20.29 -9.80
C PHE A 339 -9.81 21.67 -10.17
N GLU A 340 -9.24 22.76 -9.66
CA GLU A 340 -9.63 24.13 -10.10
C GLU A 340 -9.40 24.33 -11.61
N LYS A 341 -8.30 23.79 -12.17
CA LYS A 341 -8.05 23.79 -13.62
C LYS A 341 -9.11 22.99 -14.39
N LEU A 342 -9.40 21.77 -13.93
CA LEU A 342 -10.41 20.92 -14.57
C LEU A 342 -11.80 21.57 -14.52
N LEU A 343 -12.13 22.19 -13.39
CA LEU A 343 -13.39 22.90 -13.21
C LEU A 343 -13.50 24.12 -14.15
N PHE A 344 -12.39 24.86 -14.32
CA PHE A 344 -12.31 25.93 -15.31
C PHE A 344 -12.56 25.43 -16.74
N PHE A 345 -11.99 24.27 -17.12
CA PHE A 345 -12.25 23.67 -18.44
C PHE A 345 -13.70 23.18 -18.60
N MET A 346 -14.39 22.85 -17.51
CA MET A 346 -15.81 22.46 -17.55
C MET A 346 -16.75 23.65 -17.63
N THR A 347 -16.47 24.71 -16.89
CA THR A 347 -17.41 25.82 -16.68
C THR A 347 -17.06 27.08 -17.45
N GLY A 348 -15.81 27.28 -17.84
CA GLY A 348 -15.28 28.52 -18.40
C GLY A 348 -15.00 29.60 -17.35
N GLU A 349 -15.27 29.35 -16.08
CA GLU A 349 -15.13 30.31 -14.98
C GLU A 349 -14.07 29.85 -13.95
N VAL A 350 -13.33 30.82 -13.40
CA VAL A 350 -12.39 30.55 -12.30
C VAL A 350 -13.19 30.38 -11.02
N GLN A 351 -13.12 29.16 -10.48
CA GLN A 351 -13.79 28.81 -9.23
C GLN A 351 -12.74 28.38 -8.20
N LYS A 352 -12.98 28.71 -6.94
CA LYS A 352 -12.10 28.35 -5.82
C LYS A 352 -12.65 27.14 -5.09
N ILE A 353 -11.78 26.15 -4.89
CA ILE A 353 -12.08 24.95 -4.11
C ILE A 353 -11.46 25.08 -2.74
N GLU A 354 -12.24 24.84 -1.71
CA GLU A 354 -11.81 24.76 -0.33
C GLU A 354 -12.21 23.39 0.24
N ILE A 355 -11.25 22.72 0.89
CA ILE A 355 -11.49 21.46 1.60
C ILE A 355 -11.67 21.74 3.08
N VAL A 356 -12.85 21.43 3.59
CA VAL A 356 -13.17 21.54 5.01
C VAL A 356 -12.46 20.41 5.76
N GLN A 357 -11.60 20.76 6.71
CA GLN A 357 -10.87 19.76 7.50
C GLN A 357 -11.76 19.11 8.57
N ASN A 358 -11.42 17.88 8.92
CA ASN A 358 -11.99 17.24 10.10
C ASN A 358 -11.48 17.97 11.35
N GLU A 359 -12.39 18.39 12.19
CA GLU A 359 -12.07 18.95 13.50
C GLU A 359 -11.79 17.83 14.50
N LEU A 360 -10.79 18.01 15.35
CA LEU A 360 -10.67 17.19 16.56
C LEU A 360 -11.75 17.68 17.52
N VAL A 361 -12.85 16.96 17.57
CA VAL A 361 -13.99 17.33 18.42
C VAL A 361 -13.59 17.22 19.88
N ASP A 362 -13.78 18.29 20.63
CA ASP A 362 -13.65 18.33 22.07
C ASP A 362 -14.80 17.53 22.68
N ALA A 363 -14.51 16.29 23.11
CA ALA A 363 -15.54 15.45 23.74
C ALA A 363 -16.13 16.09 25.00
N GLU A 364 -15.41 16.99 25.67
CA GLU A 364 -15.91 17.71 26.85
C GLU A 364 -16.86 18.84 26.47
N GLU A 365 -16.59 19.63 25.40
CA GLU A 365 -17.56 20.64 24.93
C GLU A 365 -18.89 20.03 24.50
N ASN A 366 -18.86 18.88 23.82
CA ASN A 366 -20.09 18.19 23.44
C ASN A 366 -20.86 17.57 24.63
N ILE A 367 -20.15 17.17 25.70
CA ILE A 367 -20.78 16.68 26.92
C ILE A 367 -21.40 17.85 27.69
N GLU A 368 -20.71 18.99 27.81
CA GLU A 368 -21.25 20.19 28.44
C GLU A 368 -22.44 20.76 27.67
N GLU A 369 -22.37 20.89 26.33
CA GLU A 369 -23.54 21.28 25.52
C GLU A 369 -24.69 20.26 25.60
N GLY A 370 -24.39 18.97 25.62
CA GLY A 370 -25.39 17.91 25.80
C GLY A 370 -26.06 17.99 27.17
N ILE A 371 -25.32 18.23 28.26
CA ILE A 371 -25.85 18.42 29.61
C ILE A 371 -26.67 19.69 29.69
N ASP A 372 -26.19 20.79 29.12
CA ASP A 372 -26.90 22.08 29.08
C ASP A 372 -28.24 21.99 28.31
N ASN A 373 -28.26 21.26 27.19
CA ASN A 373 -29.47 21.05 26.43
C ASN A 373 -30.49 20.16 27.17
N ILE A 374 -30.05 19.10 27.83
CA ILE A 374 -30.90 18.22 28.68
C ILE A 374 -31.43 19.01 29.88
N THR A 375 -30.58 19.86 30.48
CA THR A 375 -31.00 20.69 31.63
C THR A 375 -32.01 21.75 31.19
N LYS A 376 -31.85 22.38 30.03
CA LYS A 376 -32.85 23.31 29.47
C LYS A 376 -34.18 22.64 29.10
N GLU A 377 -34.15 21.39 28.57
CA GLU A 377 -35.38 20.64 28.30
C GLU A 377 -36.11 20.24 29.58
N LEU A 378 -35.40 19.89 30.62
CA LEU A 378 -36.00 19.56 31.91
C LEU A 378 -36.63 20.76 32.60
N VAL A 379 -35.99 21.95 32.51
CA VAL A 379 -36.54 23.19 33.10
C VAL A 379 -37.73 23.74 32.31
N ASN A 380 -37.80 23.48 31.00
CA ASN A 380 -38.95 23.91 30.17
C ASN A 380 -40.17 22.96 30.25
N ASN A 381 -40.05 21.79 30.90
CA ASN A 381 -41.12 20.83 31.09
C ASN A 381 -41.66 20.79 32.54
N GLU A 382 -41.20 21.67 33.42
CA GLU A 382 -41.81 22.00 34.72
C GLU A 382 -42.60 23.31 34.62
#